data_009e4aa84a8d68777c82a5a8493a37e5
#
_entry.id   009e4aa84a8d68777c82a5a8493a37e5
#
_cell.length_a   1.000
_cell.length_b   1.000
_cell.length_c   1.000
_cell.angle_alpha   90.00
_cell.angle_beta   90.00
_cell.angle_gamma   90.00
#
_symmetry.space_group_name_H-M   'P 1'
#
loop_
_entity.id
_entity.type
_entity.pdbx_description
1 polymer ?
#
loop_
_entity_poly.entity_id
_entity_poly.type
_entity_poly.pdbx_seq_one_letter_code
_entity_poly.pdbx_strand_id
1 'polypeptide(L)'
;MSSEATKPTVVSYLGPAGTFTEAALLRLAQRGEFGDGEITQLPVNSPQQAVDAVREGTADFAVVAIENFVDGFVTPTYDALDQGSDVQIFAEEAIEVSFTIMARPGTALADIRTLATHPVAHQQVKN
;
A
#
# COMPACT_ATOMS: atom_id res chain seq x y z
N MET A 1 32.21 24.18 -3.35
CA MET A 1 31.65 22.88 -2.94
C MET A 1 30.25 22.78 -3.51
N SER A 2 30.09 21.96 -4.52
CA SER A 2 28.75 21.63 -5.00
C SER A 2 28.09 20.70 -3.98
N SER A 3 27.05 21.16 -3.30
CA SER A 3 26.16 20.26 -2.60
C SER A 3 25.47 19.41 -3.67
N GLU A 4 25.88 18.16 -3.82
CA GLU A 4 25.09 17.23 -4.61
C GLU A 4 23.71 17.14 -3.96
N ALA A 5 22.69 17.61 -4.69
CA ALA A 5 21.31 17.41 -4.28
C ALA A 5 21.10 15.90 -4.18
N THR A 6 20.80 15.40 -2.97
CA THR A 6 20.53 13.99 -2.77
C THR A 6 19.30 13.63 -3.60
N LYS A 7 19.44 12.66 -4.51
CA LYS A 7 18.31 12.18 -5.33
C LYS A 7 17.21 11.69 -4.41
N PRO A 8 15.94 12.09 -4.61
CA PRO A 8 14.82 11.58 -3.82
C PRO A 8 14.74 10.05 -3.91
N THR A 9 14.41 9.41 -2.81
CA THR A 9 14.12 7.98 -2.77
C THR A 9 12.74 7.72 -3.36
N VAL A 10 12.64 6.87 -4.35
CA VAL A 10 11.38 6.51 -4.98
C VAL A 10 10.84 5.22 -4.38
N VAL A 11 9.61 5.26 -3.90
CA VAL A 11 8.92 4.10 -3.32
C VAL A 11 7.65 3.81 -4.11
N SER A 12 7.63 2.67 -4.79
CA SER A 12 6.44 2.20 -5.52
C SER A 12 5.45 1.50 -4.58
N TYR A 13 4.17 1.60 -4.88
CA TYR A 13 3.12 0.94 -4.09
C TYR A 13 1.85 0.77 -4.92
N LEU A 14 1.01 -0.19 -4.53
CA LEU A 14 -0.31 -0.34 -5.15
C LEU A 14 -1.17 0.86 -4.77
N GLY A 15 -1.39 1.74 -5.77
CA GLY A 15 -2.24 2.93 -5.64
C GLY A 15 -3.74 2.62 -5.72
N PRO A 16 -4.55 3.65 -5.79
CA PRO A 16 -4.18 5.06 -5.76
C PRO A 16 -3.75 5.57 -4.37
N ALA A 17 -3.48 6.88 -4.27
CA ALA A 17 -3.30 7.55 -2.98
C ALA A 17 -4.56 7.39 -2.11
N GLY A 18 -4.38 7.36 -0.78
CA GLY A 18 -5.46 7.13 0.18
C GLY A 18 -5.74 5.65 0.49
N THR A 19 -4.90 4.73 0.00
CA THR A 19 -5.03 3.29 0.28
C THR A 19 -4.33 2.89 1.59
N PHE A 20 -4.66 1.71 2.11
CA PHE A 20 -3.96 1.14 3.26
C PHE A 20 -2.49 0.84 2.95
N THR A 21 -2.16 0.53 1.70
CA THR A 21 -0.78 0.32 1.27
C THR A 21 0.02 1.63 1.35
N GLU A 22 -0.57 2.77 0.97
CA GLU A 22 0.06 4.07 1.19
C GLU A 22 0.24 4.35 2.69
N ALA A 23 -0.74 4.04 3.53
CA ALA A 23 -0.60 4.20 4.98
C ALA A 23 0.58 3.39 5.53
N ALA A 24 0.79 2.17 5.04
CA ALA A 24 1.96 1.36 5.39
C ALA A 24 3.26 2.02 4.93
N LEU A 25 3.30 2.52 3.69
CA LEU A 25 4.45 3.25 3.16
C LEU A 25 4.81 4.44 4.06
N LEU A 26 3.82 5.25 4.43
CA LEU A 26 4.04 6.43 5.28
C LEU A 26 4.56 6.05 6.68
N ARG A 27 4.07 4.97 7.28
CA ARG A 27 4.59 4.49 8.57
C ARG A 27 6.01 3.98 8.47
N LEU A 28 6.34 3.21 7.43
CA LEU A 28 7.71 2.75 7.17
C LEU A 28 8.66 3.94 6.96
N ALA A 29 8.20 4.96 6.23
CA ALA A 29 8.95 6.19 6.04
C ALA A 29 9.22 6.92 7.36
N GLN A 30 8.21 7.05 8.23
CA GLN A 30 8.37 7.67 9.56
C GLN A 30 9.34 6.91 10.46
N ARG A 31 9.45 5.60 10.28
CA ARG A 31 10.43 4.75 10.99
C ARG A 31 11.84 4.86 10.43
N GLY A 32 12.03 5.60 9.33
CA GLY A 32 13.33 5.75 8.67
C GLY A 32 13.75 4.56 7.80
N GLU A 33 12.83 3.66 7.47
CA GLU A 33 13.16 2.43 6.71
C GLU A 33 13.69 2.74 5.29
N PHE A 34 13.33 3.89 4.74
CA PHE A 34 13.76 4.34 3.41
C PHE A 34 14.89 5.38 3.45
N GLY A 35 15.51 5.60 4.63
CA GLY A 35 16.51 6.64 4.84
C GLY A 35 15.90 8.00 5.23
N ASP A 36 16.76 8.99 5.39
CA ASP A 36 16.39 10.31 5.92
C ASP A 36 16.07 11.34 4.81
N GLY A 37 16.15 10.93 3.56
CA GLY A 37 15.93 11.80 2.41
C GLY A 37 14.46 12.02 2.07
N GLU A 38 14.22 12.87 1.11
CA GLU A 38 12.90 13.08 0.53
C GLU A 38 12.40 11.81 -0.16
N ILE A 39 11.13 11.48 0.02
CA ILE A 39 10.48 10.32 -0.58
C ILE A 39 9.53 10.76 -1.68
N THR A 40 9.71 10.21 -2.87
CA THR A 40 8.76 10.31 -3.97
C THR A 40 7.93 9.04 -4.03
N GLN A 41 6.63 9.16 -3.91
CA GLN A 41 5.70 8.05 -4.02
C GLN A 41 5.36 7.76 -5.48
N LEU A 42 5.43 6.49 -5.86
CA LEU A 42 5.09 6.00 -7.20
C LEU A 42 3.90 5.04 -7.13
N PRO A 43 2.65 5.55 -7.25
CA PRO A 43 1.48 4.69 -7.29
C PRO A 43 1.43 3.89 -8.60
N VAL A 44 1.18 2.59 -8.49
CA VAL A 44 1.03 1.67 -9.63
C VAL A 44 -0.26 0.86 -9.51
N ASN A 45 -0.60 0.07 -10.52
CA ASN A 45 -1.90 -0.60 -10.63
C ASN A 45 -1.90 -2.06 -10.15
N SER A 46 -0.73 -2.61 -9.82
CA SER A 46 -0.65 -3.98 -9.32
C SER A 46 0.59 -4.19 -8.44
N PRO A 47 0.58 -5.21 -7.55
CA PRO A 47 1.79 -5.61 -6.82
C PRO A 47 2.95 -5.97 -7.75
N GLN A 48 2.65 -6.62 -8.87
CA GLN A 48 3.65 -6.95 -9.89
C GLN A 48 4.38 -5.69 -10.40
N GLN A 49 3.61 -4.65 -10.78
CA GLN A 49 4.21 -3.39 -11.24
C GLN A 49 5.04 -2.71 -10.16
N ALA A 50 4.63 -2.81 -8.88
CA ALA A 50 5.39 -2.23 -7.79
C ALA A 50 6.75 -2.92 -7.63
N VAL A 51 6.79 -4.24 -7.66
CA VAL A 51 8.03 -5.03 -7.55
C VAL A 51 8.90 -4.86 -8.80
N ASP A 52 8.31 -4.85 -9.99
CA ASP A 52 9.03 -4.66 -11.25
C ASP A 52 9.70 -3.28 -11.33
N ALA A 53 9.07 -2.24 -10.80
CA ALA A 53 9.68 -0.91 -10.72
C ALA A 53 11.01 -0.93 -9.94
N VAL A 54 11.13 -1.75 -8.90
CA VAL A 54 12.39 -1.95 -8.17
C VAL A 54 13.40 -2.73 -9.01
N ARG A 55 12.97 -3.81 -9.67
CA ARG A 55 13.85 -4.60 -10.55
C ARG A 55 14.42 -3.78 -11.71
N GLU A 56 13.60 -2.90 -12.27
CA GLU A 56 13.96 -2.05 -13.39
C GLU A 56 14.75 -0.79 -12.98
N GLY A 57 14.83 -0.51 -11.68
CA GLY A 57 15.52 0.66 -11.14
C GLY A 57 14.74 1.97 -11.24
N THR A 58 13.43 1.93 -11.57
CA THR A 58 12.55 3.10 -11.55
C THR A 58 12.06 3.45 -10.15
N ALA A 59 12.09 2.50 -9.22
CA ALA A 59 11.90 2.69 -7.81
C ALA A 59 13.06 2.09 -7.02
N ASP A 60 13.33 2.64 -5.84
CA ASP A 60 14.35 2.11 -4.92
C ASP A 60 13.76 1.05 -4.00
N PHE A 61 12.50 1.21 -3.63
CA PHE A 61 11.74 0.30 -2.76
C PHE A 61 10.34 0.10 -3.31
N ALA A 62 9.70 -1.00 -2.89
CA ALA A 62 8.29 -1.26 -3.13
C ALA A 62 7.57 -1.60 -1.82
N VAL A 63 6.36 -1.09 -1.65
CA VAL A 63 5.47 -1.47 -0.56
C VAL A 63 4.28 -2.22 -1.14
N VAL A 64 4.12 -3.46 -0.73
CA VAL A 64 3.08 -4.37 -1.21
C VAL A 64 2.40 -5.08 -0.04
N ALA A 65 1.12 -5.33 -0.16
CA ALA A 65 0.41 -6.13 0.83
C ALA A 65 0.78 -7.60 0.66
N ILE A 66 1.14 -8.27 1.76
CA ILE A 66 1.51 -9.69 1.75
C ILE A 66 0.41 -10.58 2.33
N GLU A 67 -0.30 -10.09 3.32
CA GLU A 67 -1.36 -10.82 4.00
C GLU A 67 -2.48 -9.88 4.43
N ASN A 68 -3.71 -10.36 4.33
CA ASN A 68 -4.90 -9.74 4.90
C ASN A 68 -5.50 -10.72 5.90
N PHE A 69 -5.82 -10.23 7.10
CA PHE A 69 -6.35 -11.08 8.19
C PHE A 69 -7.64 -11.84 7.81
N VAL A 70 -8.47 -11.25 6.95
CA VAL A 70 -9.75 -11.87 6.53
C VAL A 70 -9.57 -12.83 5.35
N ASP A 71 -8.83 -12.39 4.33
CA ASP A 71 -8.70 -13.11 3.06
C ASP A 71 -7.44 -13.99 2.97
N GLY A 72 -6.51 -13.85 3.94
CA GLY A 72 -5.25 -14.59 3.95
C GLY A 72 -4.19 -13.97 3.05
N PHE A 73 -3.41 -14.81 2.39
CA PHE A 73 -2.28 -14.38 1.59
C PHE A 73 -2.70 -13.65 0.30
N VAL A 74 -1.95 -12.59 -0.02
CA VAL A 74 -2.13 -11.85 -1.27
C VAL A 74 -1.34 -12.53 -2.38
N THR A 75 -1.96 -13.48 -3.06
CA THR A 75 -1.34 -14.30 -4.11
C THR A 75 -0.61 -13.48 -5.17
N PRO A 76 -1.16 -12.35 -5.71
CA PRO A 76 -0.42 -11.54 -6.69
C PRO A 76 0.90 -10.99 -6.19
N THR A 77 1.04 -10.74 -4.88
CA THR A 77 2.32 -10.31 -4.29
C THR A 77 3.33 -11.45 -4.26
N TYR A 78 2.89 -12.65 -3.86
CA TYR A 78 3.76 -13.82 -3.87
C TYR A 78 4.21 -14.18 -5.28
N ASP A 79 3.31 -14.12 -6.26
CA ASP A 79 3.65 -14.35 -7.66
C ASP A 79 4.69 -13.32 -8.17
N ALA A 80 4.53 -12.05 -7.79
CA ALA A 80 5.47 -11.00 -8.14
C ALA A 80 6.86 -11.22 -7.52
N LEU A 81 6.93 -11.71 -6.28
CA LEU A 81 8.19 -12.00 -5.59
C LEU A 81 8.88 -13.25 -6.14
N ASP A 82 8.12 -14.26 -6.57
CA ASP A 82 8.66 -15.54 -7.06
C ASP A 82 9.28 -15.44 -8.46
N GLN A 83 9.01 -14.39 -9.21
CA GLN A 83 9.49 -14.21 -10.59
C GLN A 83 10.96 -13.82 -10.72
N GLY A 84 11.72 -13.75 -9.63
CA GLY A 84 13.15 -13.42 -9.68
C GLY A 84 13.75 -13.31 -8.29
N SER A 85 15.07 -13.35 -8.23
CA SER A 85 15.85 -13.35 -6.98
C SER A 85 16.40 -11.96 -6.60
N ASP A 86 16.05 -10.92 -7.36
CA ASP A 86 16.74 -9.63 -7.30
C ASP A 86 16.15 -8.67 -6.26
N VAL A 87 15.11 -9.08 -5.56
CA VAL A 87 14.45 -8.29 -4.52
C VAL A 87 14.40 -9.06 -3.20
N GLN A 88 14.47 -8.34 -2.09
CA GLN A 88 14.42 -8.90 -0.75
C GLN A 88 13.40 -8.14 0.09
N ILE A 89 12.68 -8.86 0.93
CA ILE A 89 11.86 -8.26 1.97
C ILE A 89 12.78 -7.89 3.14
N PHE A 90 12.82 -6.63 3.54
CA PHE A 90 13.68 -6.16 4.63
C PHE A 90 12.93 -5.53 5.79
N ALA A 91 11.67 -5.11 5.58
CA ALA A 91 10.82 -4.52 6.60
C ALA A 91 9.37 -4.92 6.40
N GLU A 92 8.59 -4.88 7.46
CA GLU A 92 7.15 -5.11 7.44
C GLU A 92 6.42 -4.10 8.32
N GLU A 93 5.17 -3.84 8.00
CA GLU A 93 4.28 -2.98 8.76
C GLU A 93 2.87 -3.58 8.77
N ALA A 94 2.27 -3.63 9.95
CA ALA A 94 0.89 -4.05 10.11
C ALA A 94 -0.03 -2.82 10.19
N ILE A 95 -1.00 -2.75 9.30
CA ILE A 95 -2.00 -1.68 9.26
C ILE A 95 -3.32 -2.22 9.76
N GLU A 96 -3.86 -1.59 10.79
CA GLU A 96 -5.23 -1.86 11.22
C GLU A 96 -6.20 -1.30 10.19
N VAL A 97 -7.03 -2.19 9.64
CA VAL A 97 -8.04 -1.85 8.65
C VAL A 97 -9.39 -1.70 9.35
N SER A 98 -9.97 -0.51 9.29
CA SER A 98 -11.31 -0.23 9.77
C SER A 98 -12.16 0.42 8.68
N PHE A 99 -13.44 0.06 8.65
CA PHE A 99 -14.41 0.64 7.74
C PHE A 99 -15.49 1.37 8.52
N THR A 100 -15.90 2.52 8.01
CA THR A 100 -16.94 3.35 8.63
C THR A 100 -18.07 3.57 7.65
N ILE A 101 -19.29 3.41 8.14
CA ILE A 101 -20.47 3.80 7.36
C ILE A 101 -20.62 5.32 7.44
N MET A 102 -20.61 5.96 6.29
CA MET A 102 -20.82 7.41 6.16
C MET A 102 -22.18 7.67 5.54
N ALA A 103 -22.90 8.62 6.08
CA ALA A 103 -24.20 9.05 5.58
C ALA A 103 -24.32 10.57 5.65
N ARG A 104 -25.36 11.12 5.02
CA ARG A 104 -25.68 12.55 5.17
C ARG A 104 -25.97 12.88 6.65
N PRO A 105 -25.57 14.07 7.13
CA PRO A 105 -25.90 14.50 8.49
C PRO A 105 -27.41 14.35 8.79
N GLY A 106 -27.75 13.83 9.96
CA GLY A 106 -29.13 13.59 10.38
C GLY A 106 -29.74 12.28 9.92
N THR A 107 -29.02 11.45 9.16
CA THR A 107 -29.47 10.11 8.77
C THR A 107 -29.35 9.13 9.94
N ALA A 108 -30.45 8.49 10.34
CA ALA A 108 -30.42 7.41 11.32
C ALA A 108 -30.03 6.10 10.64
N LEU A 109 -29.31 5.23 11.36
CA LEU A 109 -28.90 3.92 10.85
C LEU A 109 -30.08 3.09 10.34
N ALA A 110 -31.22 3.17 11.04
CA ALA A 110 -32.46 2.47 10.68
C ALA A 110 -33.08 2.92 9.34
N ASP A 111 -32.70 4.11 8.85
CA ASP A 111 -33.24 4.69 7.60
C ASP A 111 -32.39 4.30 6.39
N ILE A 112 -31.24 3.68 6.59
CA ILE A 112 -30.37 3.26 5.49
C ILE A 112 -30.97 2.04 4.78
N ARG A 113 -31.20 2.16 3.48
CA ARG A 113 -31.73 1.07 2.63
C ARG A 113 -30.71 0.57 1.62
N THR A 114 -29.75 1.40 1.26
CA THR A 114 -28.74 1.10 0.24
C THR A 114 -27.36 1.55 0.73
N LEU A 115 -26.37 0.71 0.51
CA LEU A 115 -24.98 0.98 0.85
C LEU A 115 -24.12 0.84 -0.42
N ALA A 116 -23.33 1.85 -0.73
CA ALA A 116 -22.31 1.76 -1.77
C ALA A 116 -20.94 1.53 -1.12
N THR A 117 -20.21 0.54 -1.62
CA THR A 117 -18.88 0.21 -1.09
C THR A 117 -18.01 -0.43 -2.16
N HIS A 118 -16.71 -0.39 -1.94
CA HIS A 118 -15.77 -1.15 -2.76
C HIS A 118 -15.96 -2.65 -2.51
N PRO A 119 -15.89 -3.52 -3.55
CA PRO A 119 -16.10 -4.97 -3.38
C PRO A 119 -15.21 -5.61 -2.33
N VAL A 120 -13.94 -5.21 -2.25
CA VAL A 120 -12.99 -5.73 -1.25
C VAL A 120 -13.42 -5.37 0.17
N ALA A 121 -13.89 -4.13 0.40
CA ALA A 121 -14.40 -3.73 1.71
C ALA A 121 -15.63 -4.55 2.11
N HIS A 122 -16.53 -4.82 1.18
CA HIS A 122 -17.69 -5.68 1.41
C HIS A 122 -17.28 -7.11 1.83
N GLN A 123 -16.26 -7.67 1.20
CA GLN A 123 -15.76 -9.00 1.55
C GLN A 123 -15.12 -9.04 2.94
N GLN A 124 -14.43 -7.98 3.34
CA GLN A 124 -13.70 -7.90 4.60
C GLN A 124 -14.60 -7.68 5.84
N VAL A 125 -15.83 -7.23 5.67
CA VAL A 125 -16.79 -7.01 6.78
C VAL A 125 -17.82 -8.14 6.92
N LYS A 126 -17.61 -9.27 6.27
CA LYS A 126 -18.45 -10.46 6.48
C LYS A 126 -18.15 -11.07 7.84
N ASN A 127 -19.18 -11.21 8.65
CA ASN A 127 -19.16 -11.95 9.91
C ASN A 127 -19.56 -13.40 9.67
#